data_fee090bf5f6ea0b47eb020bdb431cc72
#
_entry.id   fee090bf5f6ea0b47eb020bdb431cc72
#
_cell.length_a   1.000
_cell.length_b   1.000
_cell.length_c   1.000
_cell.angle_alpha   90.00
_cell.angle_beta   90.00
_cell.angle_gamma   90.00
#
_symmetry.space_group_name_H-M   'P 1'
#
loop_
_entity.id
_entity.type
_entity.pdbx_description
1 polymer ?
#
loop_
_entity_poly.entity_id
_entity_poly.type
_entity_poly.pdbx_seq_one_letter_code
_entity_poly.pdbx_strand_id
1 'polypeptide(L)'
;KSAIVRSTADVNDVCFINGSRIIFLRLQPHLKFVEEMLLQPAIGDKLYEHLIDGLVNQSEDEGRRKDVERLRLACSRYIVAMAVRRLLMETGSITDRGLYFTTVQPGEKGNEERKPVDTERISVQIQNLKADADMYMTALLRTARSYFSELYVGDPRRIFDRNNDHKHTFWT
;
A
#
# COMPACT_ATOMS: atom_id res chain seq x y z
N LYS A 1 -14.49 2.94 2.16
CA LYS A 1 -13.32 3.83 2.31
C LYS A 1 -12.32 3.15 3.21
N SER A 2 -11.01 3.37 2.96
CA SER A 2 -9.97 2.97 3.89
C SER A 2 -10.11 3.74 5.21
N ALA A 3 -9.90 3.07 6.34
CA ALA A 3 -9.90 3.70 7.66
C ALA A 3 -8.53 4.32 7.98
N ILE A 4 -7.46 3.77 7.38
CA ILE A 4 -6.07 4.15 7.64
C ILE A 4 -5.58 5.25 6.70
N VAL A 5 -5.85 5.12 5.38
CA VAL A 5 -5.48 6.12 4.37
C VAL A 5 -6.64 7.09 4.17
N ARG A 6 -6.51 8.31 4.71
CA ARG A 6 -7.62 9.24 4.85
C ARG A 6 -7.62 10.38 3.83
N SER A 7 -6.46 10.72 3.28
CA SER A 7 -6.28 11.92 2.48
C SER A 7 -5.40 11.69 1.24
N THR A 8 -5.45 12.64 0.31
CA THR A 8 -4.52 12.71 -0.81
C THR A 8 -3.07 12.91 -0.36
N ALA A 9 -2.85 13.53 0.81
CA ALA A 9 -1.52 13.71 1.39
C ALA A 9 -0.90 12.36 1.76
N ASP A 10 -1.65 11.45 2.39
CA ASP A 10 -1.17 10.09 2.71
C ASP A 10 -0.73 9.34 1.46
N VAL A 11 -1.40 9.56 0.31
CA VAL A 11 -1.02 8.95 -0.97
C VAL A 11 0.21 9.63 -1.55
N ASN A 12 0.30 10.96 -1.48
CA ASN A 12 1.44 11.73 -2.01
C ASN A 12 2.76 11.38 -1.29
N ASP A 13 2.72 10.94 -0.02
CA ASP A 13 3.90 10.50 0.72
C ASP A 13 4.59 9.28 0.09
N VAL A 14 3.86 8.50 -0.70
CA VAL A 14 4.36 7.27 -1.32
C VAL A 14 4.39 7.38 -2.84
N CYS A 15 3.34 7.94 -3.42
CA CYS A 15 3.18 8.07 -4.85
C CYS A 15 2.62 9.45 -5.18
N PHE A 16 3.37 10.21 -5.96
CA PHE A 16 2.96 11.55 -6.36
C PHE A 16 1.73 11.50 -7.27
N ILE A 17 0.59 11.92 -6.74
CA ILE A 17 -0.68 12.05 -7.47
C ILE A 17 -1.10 13.50 -7.69
N ASN A 18 -0.20 14.45 -7.40
CA ASN A 18 -0.43 15.90 -7.49
C ASN A 18 -1.69 16.36 -6.73
N GLY A 19 -1.97 15.74 -5.57
CA GLY A 19 -3.16 16.06 -4.77
C GLY A 19 -4.50 15.74 -5.45
N SER A 20 -4.50 15.03 -6.57
CA SER A 20 -5.70 14.77 -7.37
C SER A 20 -6.75 13.97 -6.59
N ARG A 21 -7.88 14.65 -6.30
CA ARG A 21 -9.03 14.02 -5.66
C ARG A 21 -9.65 12.91 -6.53
N ILE A 22 -9.60 13.06 -7.85
CA ILE A 22 -10.17 12.07 -8.78
C ILE A 22 -9.36 10.77 -8.69
N ILE A 23 -8.04 10.86 -8.68
CA ILE A 23 -7.16 9.71 -8.52
C ILE A 23 -7.37 9.08 -7.15
N PHE A 24 -7.46 9.89 -6.09
CA PHE A 24 -7.72 9.40 -4.75
C PHE A 24 -9.04 8.63 -4.66
N LEU A 25 -10.11 9.13 -5.29
CA LEU A 25 -11.41 8.43 -5.32
C LEU A 25 -11.32 7.10 -6.07
N ARG A 26 -10.56 7.04 -7.16
CA ARG A 26 -10.33 5.80 -7.91
C ARG A 26 -9.48 4.79 -7.13
N LEU A 27 -8.57 5.25 -6.28
CA LEU A 27 -7.78 4.40 -5.39
C LEU A 27 -8.61 3.79 -4.25
N GLN A 28 -9.74 4.39 -3.83
CA GLN A 28 -10.49 3.94 -2.65
C GLN A 28 -10.84 2.44 -2.63
N PRO A 29 -11.33 1.81 -3.72
CA PRO A 29 -11.60 0.37 -3.74
C PRO A 29 -10.34 -0.46 -3.49
N HIS A 30 -9.23 -0.04 -4.09
CA HIS A 30 -7.94 -0.74 -3.97
C HIS A 30 -7.34 -0.55 -2.57
N LEU A 31 -7.42 0.66 -2.00
CA LEU A 31 -6.99 0.94 -0.63
C LEU A 31 -7.74 0.04 0.37
N LYS A 32 -9.07 -0.02 0.24
CA LYS A 32 -9.91 -0.87 1.09
C LYS A 32 -9.56 -2.36 0.92
N PHE A 33 -9.41 -2.82 -0.32
CA PHE A 33 -9.04 -4.22 -0.59
C PHE A 33 -7.69 -4.59 0.06
N VAL A 34 -6.67 -3.73 -0.09
CA VAL A 34 -5.34 -3.99 0.48
C VAL A 34 -5.40 -3.98 2.02
N GLU A 35 -6.16 -3.05 2.58
CA GLU A 35 -6.35 -2.94 4.03
C GLU A 35 -6.97 -4.21 4.62
N GLU A 36 -8.09 -4.69 4.04
CA GLU A 36 -8.84 -5.82 4.58
C GLU A 36 -8.23 -7.19 4.21
N MET A 37 -7.69 -7.32 2.99
CA MET A 37 -7.25 -8.62 2.47
C MET A 37 -5.77 -8.89 2.62
N LEU A 38 -4.94 -7.86 2.73
CA LEU A 38 -3.49 -8.02 2.81
C LEU A 38 -2.92 -7.53 4.14
N LEU A 39 -3.30 -6.34 4.60
CA LEU A 39 -2.76 -5.76 5.81
C LEU A 39 -3.31 -6.43 7.07
N GLN A 40 -4.63 -6.47 7.24
CA GLN A 40 -5.27 -7.00 8.43
C GLN A 40 -4.80 -8.43 8.74
N PRO A 41 -4.77 -9.38 7.78
CA PRO A 41 -4.22 -10.70 8.05
C PRO A 41 -2.72 -10.72 8.36
N ALA A 42 -1.94 -9.75 7.85
CA ALA A 42 -0.50 -9.69 8.09
C ALA A 42 -0.12 -9.20 9.48
N ILE A 43 -0.90 -8.26 10.04
CA ILE A 43 -0.66 -7.73 11.40
C ILE A 43 -1.49 -8.41 12.48
N GLY A 44 -2.53 -9.14 12.08
CA GLY A 44 -3.47 -9.82 12.96
C GLY A 44 -4.61 -8.92 13.45
N ASP A 45 -5.76 -9.55 13.71
CA ASP A 45 -7.00 -8.84 14.05
C ASP A 45 -6.86 -7.96 15.30
N LYS A 46 -6.22 -8.47 16.36
CA LYS A 46 -6.04 -7.73 17.61
C LYS A 46 -5.30 -6.42 17.44
N LEU A 47 -4.20 -6.44 16.67
CA LEU A 47 -3.41 -5.22 16.41
C LEU A 47 -4.15 -4.28 15.46
N TYR A 48 -4.87 -4.83 14.48
CA TYR A 48 -5.69 -4.04 13.58
C TYR A 48 -6.84 -3.32 14.32
N GLU A 49 -7.59 -4.02 15.16
CA GLU A 49 -8.66 -3.44 15.99
C GLU A 49 -8.11 -2.36 16.92
N HIS A 50 -6.97 -2.62 17.59
CA HIS A 50 -6.31 -1.62 18.42
C HIS A 50 -5.93 -0.36 17.65
N LEU A 51 -5.42 -0.52 16.42
CA LEU A 51 -5.10 0.61 15.54
C LEU A 51 -6.36 1.41 15.21
N ILE A 52 -7.43 0.75 14.77
CA ILE A 52 -8.69 1.42 14.40
C ILE A 52 -9.30 2.13 15.60
N ASP A 53 -9.36 1.48 16.77
CA ASP A 53 -9.86 2.09 17.99
C ASP A 53 -9.03 3.32 18.41
N GLY A 54 -7.71 3.23 18.34
CA GLY A 54 -6.83 4.35 18.65
C GLY A 54 -6.98 5.54 17.68
N LEU A 55 -7.40 5.26 16.43
CA LEU A 55 -7.68 6.28 15.44
C LEU A 55 -9.07 6.94 15.60
N VAL A 56 -10.03 6.23 16.18
CA VAL A 56 -11.38 6.73 16.45
C VAL A 56 -11.45 7.42 17.81
N ASN A 57 -10.97 6.71 18.84
CA ASN A 57 -11.04 7.13 20.24
C ASN A 57 -9.67 7.69 20.65
N GLN A 58 -9.32 8.90 20.20
CA GLN A 58 -8.02 9.50 20.51
C GLN A 58 -7.71 9.43 22.01
N SER A 59 -6.70 8.62 22.38
CA SER A 59 -6.25 8.49 23.76
C SER A 59 -5.77 9.85 24.30
N GLU A 60 -6.09 10.16 25.54
CA GLU A 60 -5.55 11.35 26.25
C GLU A 60 -4.03 11.20 26.48
N ASP A 61 -3.53 9.97 26.52
CA ASP A 61 -2.09 9.68 26.65
C ASP A 61 -1.35 9.99 25.34
N GLU A 62 -0.51 11.01 25.39
CA GLU A 62 0.29 11.47 24.25
C GLU A 62 1.26 10.40 23.73
N GLY A 63 1.81 9.55 24.60
CA GLY A 63 2.69 8.45 24.23
C GLY A 63 1.96 7.42 23.35
N ARG A 64 0.83 6.94 23.83
CA ARG A 64 -0.02 5.99 23.08
C ARG A 64 -0.48 6.57 21.74
N ARG A 65 -0.87 7.84 21.73
CA ARG A 65 -1.28 8.52 20.50
C ARG A 65 -0.14 8.57 19.47
N LYS A 66 1.09 8.84 19.89
CA LYS A 66 2.27 8.86 19.01
C LYS A 66 2.58 7.47 18.45
N ASP A 67 2.43 6.43 19.25
CA ASP A 67 2.70 5.05 18.81
C ASP A 67 1.63 4.56 17.83
N VAL A 68 0.35 4.86 18.08
CA VAL A 68 -0.76 4.58 17.14
C VAL A 68 -0.54 5.33 15.81
N GLU A 69 -0.15 6.60 15.84
CA GLU A 69 0.10 7.37 14.63
C GLU A 69 1.33 6.84 13.88
N ARG A 70 2.38 6.43 14.56
CA ARG A 70 3.54 5.77 13.95
C ARG A 70 3.16 4.46 13.26
N LEU A 71 2.31 3.65 13.89
CA LEU A 71 1.79 2.42 13.29
C LEU A 71 0.90 2.75 12.09
N ARG A 72 0.01 3.74 12.21
CA ARG A 72 -0.85 4.22 11.11
C ARG A 72 -0.04 4.60 9.87
N LEU A 73 1.02 5.40 10.06
CA LEU A 73 1.89 5.83 8.96
C LEU A 73 2.61 4.65 8.30
N ALA A 74 3.08 3.68 9.09
CA ALA A 74 3.70 2.49 8.55
C ALA A 74 2.72 1.64 7.73
N CYS A 75 1.48 1.47 8.23
CA CYS A 75 0.40 0.79 7.51
C CYS A 75 0.01 1.53 6.24
N SER A 76 -0.15 2.86 6.31
CA SER A 76 -0.54 3.71 5.18
C SER A 76 0.42 3.54 4.00
N ARG A 77 1.73 3.57 4.24
CA ARG A 77 2.75 3.40 3.18
C ARG A 77 2.61 2.08 2.45
N TYR A 78 2.44 0.99 3.18
CA TYR A 78 2.22 -0.33 2.57
C TYR A 78 0.91 -0.38 1.76
N ILE A 79 -0.20 0.10 2.35
CA ILE A 79 -1.51 0.11 1.69
C ILE A 79 -1.44 0.89 0.39
N VAL A 80 -0.85 2.09 0.42
CA VAL A 80 -0.77 2.97 -0.76
C VAL A 80 0.06 2.33 -1.86
N ALA A 81 1.27 1.81 -1.56
CA ALA A 81 2.13 1.18 -2.56
C ALA A 81 1.41 0.02 -3.27
N MET A 82 0.73 -0.85 -2.50
CA MET A 82 -0.01 -1.97 -3.06
C MET A 82 -1.27 -1.56 -3.81
N ALA A 83 -2.00 -0.54 -3.33
CA ALA A 83 -3.20 -0.03 -3.99
C ALA A 83 -2.87 0.64 -5.33
N VAL A 84 -1.82 1.48 -5.37
CA VAL A 84 -1.34 2.10 -6.60
C VAL A 84 -0.85 1.04 -7.58
N ARG A 85 -0.12 0.03 -7.11
CA ARG A 85 0.29 -1.11 -7.95
C ARG A 85 -0.90 -1.80 -8.58
N ARG A 86 -1.98 -2.08 -7.84
CA ARG A 86 -3.20 -2.69 -8.36
C ARG A 86 -3.87 -1.81 -9.40
N LEU A 87 -4.00 -0.52 -9.11
CA LEU A 87 -4.61 0.44 -10.03
C LEU A 87 -3.83 0.52 -11.35
N LEU A 88 -2.49 0.48 -11.30
CA LEU A 88 -1.66 0.44 -12.52
C LEU A 88 -1.86 -0.82 -13.34
N MET A 89 -1.99 -1.97 -12.69
CA MET A 89 -2.26 -3.24 -13.38
C MET A 89 -3.60 -3.20 -14.13
N GLU A 90 -4.57 -2.43 -13.64
CA GLU A 90 -5.90 -2.29 -14.25
C GLU A 90 -5.94 -1.20 -15.33
N THR A 91 -5.21 -0.11 -15.16
CA THR A 91 -5.42 1.12 -15.94
C THR A 91 -4.20 1.68 -16.67
N GLY A 92 -3.04 1.19 -16.31
CA GLY A 92 -1.88 1.24 -17.19
C GLY A 92 -0.99 2.46 -17.26
N SER A 93 -0.99 3.55 -16.47
CA SER A 93 0.22 4.40 -16.42
C SER A 93 0.28 5.45 -15.29
N ILE A 94 1.48 5.59 -14.71
CA ILE A 94 1.89 6.75 -13.91
C ILE A 94 2.91 7.55 -14.70
N THR A 95 2.73 8.86 -14.83
CA THR A 95 3.70 9.76 -15.43
C THR A 95 4.16 10.79 -14.41
N ASP A 96 5.19 11.55 -14.76
CA ASP A 96 5.72 12.71 -14.02
C ASP A 96 4.69 13.82 -13.73
N ARG A 97 3.54 13.80 -14.42
CA ARG A 97 2.40 14.71 -14.17
C ARG A 97 1.31 14.08 -13.29
N GLY A 98 1.54 12.87 -12.76
CA GLY A 98 0.62 12.10 -11.93
C GLY A 98 0.17 10.80 -12.60
N LEU A 99 -0.86 10.18 -12.04
CA LEU A 99 -1.44 8.94 -12.53
C LEU A 99 -2.31 9.23 -13.76
N TYR A 100 -1.90 8.74 -14.92
CA TYR A 100 -2.69 8.86 -16.14
C TYR A 100 -3.37 7.53 -16.46
N PHE A 101 -4.66 7.59 -16.50
CA PHE A 101 -5.48 6.60 -17.18
C PHE A 101 -5.38 6.88 -18.68
N THR A 102 -5.36 5.86 -19.51
CA THR A 102 -5.29 5.98 -20.96
C THR A 102 -6.14 7.17 -21.43
N THR A 103 -5.54 8.30 -21.59
CA THR A 103 -6.22 9.51 -22.04
C THR A 103 -5.85 9.71 -23.47
N VAL A 104 -6.85 9.82 -24.26
CA VAL A 104 -6.85 10.41 -25.57
C VAL A 104 -6.17 11.78 -25.43
N GLN A 105 -4.95 11.93 -25.94
CA GLN A 105 -4.37 13.25 -26.07
C GLN A 105 -5.03 13.95 -27.25
N PRO A 106 -5.51 15.19 -27.11
CA PRO A 106 -5.92 15.97 -28.27
C PRO A 106 -4.66 16.20 -29.13
N GLY A 107 -4.66 15.64 -30.32
CA GLY A 107 -3.65 15.97 -31.34
C GLY A 107 -3.77 17.43 -31.73
N GLU A 108 -2.68 18.04 -32.24
CA GLU A 108 -2.63 19.45 -32.67
C GLU A 108 -3.67 19.85 -33.74
N LYS A 109 -4.45 18.89 -34.25
CA LYS A 109 -5.53 19.10 -35.25
C LYS A 109 -6.87 18.50 -34.84
N GLY A 110 -7.12 18.31 -33.53
CA GLY A 110 -8.40 17.77 -33.07
C GLY A 110 -8.62 16.26 -33.30
N ASN A 111 -7.63 15.55 -33.82
CA ASN A 111 -7.64 14.10 -33.92
C ASN A 111 -7.05 13.49 -32.65
N GLU A 112 -7.85 12.67 -31.97
CA GLU A 112 -7.46 11.92 -30.79
C GLU A 112 -6.47 10.82 -31.17
N GLU A 113 -5.16 11.04 -31.02
CA GLU A 113 -4.16 9.99 -31.15
C GLU A 113 -4.06 9.18 -29.86
N ARG A 114 -4.49 7.93 -29.91
CA ARG A 114 -4.21 6.95 -28.86
C ARG A 114 -2.77 6.49 -29.02
N LYS A 115 -1.86 7.06 -28.23
CA LYS A 115 -0.50 6.51 -28.16
C LYS A 115 -0.54 5.23 -27.34
N PRO A 116 0.10 4.14 -27.84
CA PRO A 116 0.27 2.93 -27.06
C PRO A 116 0.97 3.28 -25.74
N VAL A 117 0.45 2.76 -24.66
CA VAL A 117 1.11 2.89 -23.36
C VAL A 117 2.42 2.12 -23.45
N ASP A 118 3.51 2.73 -22.98
CA ASP A 118 4.80 2.06 -22.85
C ASP A 118 4.71 0.95 -21.79
N THR A 119 4.42 -0.25 -22.26
CA THR A 119 4.16 -1.44 -21.44
C THR A 119 5.38 -1.81 -20.60
N GLU A 120 6.59 -1.55 -21.12
CA GLU A 120 7.83 -1.84 -20.41
C GLU A 120 8.00 -0.90 -19.21
N ARG A 121 7.77 0.40 -19.40
CA ARG A 121 7.82 1.39 -18.33
C ARG A 121 6.82 1.08 -17.21
N ILE A 122 5.61 0.67 -17.57
CA ILE A 122 4.59 0.27 -16.58
C ILE A 122 5.03 -0.96 -15.82
N SER A 123 5.57 -1.96 -16.51
CA SER A 123 6.05 -3.19 -15.86
C SER A 123 7.14 -2.89 -14.82
N VAL A 124 8.07 -2.00 -15.15
CA VAL A 124 9.12 -1.53 -14.22
C VAL A 124 8.50 -0.81 -13.02
N GLN A 125 7.52 0.08 -13.24
CA GLN A 125 6.84 0.77 -12.13
C GLN A 125 6.09 -0.19 -11.21
N ILE A 126 5.41 -1.17 -11.76
CA ILE A 126 4.70 -2.23 -10.99
C ILE A 126 5.67 -3.05 -10.14
N GLN A 127 6.86 -3.37 -10.69
CA GLN A 127 7.90 -4.10 -9.96
C GLN A 127 8.52 -3.26 -8.84
N ASN A 128 8.81 -1.99 -9.11
CA ASN A 128 9.35 -1.07 -8.11
C ASN A 128 8.36 -0.88 -6.95
N LEU A 129 7.08 -0.66 -7.25
CA LEU A 129 6.05 -0.55 -6.22
C LEU A 129 5.90 -1.83 -5.39
N LYS A 130 6.14 -3.00 -5.99
CA LYS A 130 6.16 -4.25 -5.23
C LYS A 130 7.35 -4.30 -4.27
N ALA A 131 8.55 -3.95 -4.75
CA ALA A 131 9.75 -3.91 -3.93
C ALA A 131 9.60 -2.91 -2.77
N ASP A 132 9.05 -1.73 -3.04
CA ASP A 132 8.76 -0.72 -2.02
C ASP A 132 7.75 -1.24 -0.99
N ALA A 133 6.67 -1.90 -1.44
CA ALA A 133 5.69 -2.50 -0.55
C ALA A 133 6.30 -3.58 0.35
N ASP A 134 7.20 -4.42 -0.15
CA ASP A 134 7.90 -5.44 0.62
C ASP A 134 8.81 -4.79 1.70
N MET A 135 9.48 -3.68 1.37
CA MET A 135 10.25 -2.88 2.33
C MET A 135 9.33 -2.23 3.39
N TYR A 136 8.22 -1.64 2.98
CA TYR A 136 7.24 -1.04 3.90
C TYR A 136 6.62 -2.09 4.82
N MET A 137 6.30 -3.28 4.32
CA MET A 137 5.83 -4.39 5.16
C MET A 137 6.90 -4.79 6.19
N THR A 138 8.15 -4.89 5.79
CA THR A 138 9.25 -5.21 6.72
C THR A 138 9.39 -4.16 7.82
N ALA A 139 9.32 -2.87 7.46
CA ALA A 139 9.36 -1.76 8.41
C ALA A 139 8.15 -1.76 9.35
N LEU A 140 6.95 -2.01 8.81
CA LEU A 140 5.71 -2.14 9.56
C LEU A 140 5.80 -3.26 10.61
N LEU A 141 6.22 -4.46 10.21
CA LEU A 141 6.34 -5.59 11.11
C LEU A 141 7.40 -5.35 12.21
N ARG A 142 8.46 -4.60 11.90
CA ARG A 142 9.43 -4.14 12.90
C ARG A 142 8.78 -3.20 13.91
N THR A 143 8.01 -2.22 13.44
CA THR A 143 7.26 -1.28 14.28
C THR A 143 6.26 -2.03 15.17
N ALA A 144 5.47 -2.95 14.61
CA ALA A 144 4.52 -3.77 15.37
C ALA A 144 5.22 -4.56 16.50
N ARG A 145 6.36 -5.17 16.22
CA ARG A 145 7.13 -5.92 17.24
C ARG A 145 7.72 -5.03 18.32
N SER A 146 8.19 -3.83 17.95
CA SER A 146 8.87 -2.93 18.89
C SER A 146 7.92 -2.22 19.84
N TYR A 147 6.74 -1.83 19.38
CA TYR A 147 5.79 -1.00 20.13
C TYR A 147 4.53 -1.73 20.56
N PHE A 148 4.20 -2.86 19.93
CA PHE A 148 2.94 -3.60 20.13
C PHE A 148 3.16 -5.11 20.26
N SER A 149 4.26 -5.51 20.92
CA SER A 149 4.65 -6.93 21.07
C SER A 149 3.57 -7.81 21.70
N GLU A 150 2.73 -7.27 22.58
CA GLU A 150 1.65 -8.00 23.24
C GLU A 150 0.45 -8.25 22.30
N LEU A 151 0.24 -7.36 21.33
CA LEU A 151 -0.88 -7.44 20.39
C LEU A 151 -0.48 -8.12 19.09
N TYR A 152 0.80 -8.04 18.71
CA TYR A 152 1.32 -8.63 17.48
C TYR A 152 1.81 -10.05 17.72
N VAL A 153 0.99 -11.02 17.35
CA VAL A 153 1.30 -12.46 17.53
C VAL A 153 2.20 -13.01 16.39
N GLY A 154 2.48 -12.21 15.36
CA GLY A 154 3.20 -12.65 14.16
C GLY A 154 2.27 -13.23 13.09
N ASP A 155 2.72 -13.23 11.84
CA ASP A 155 1.95 -13.83 10.73
C ASP A 155 2.11 -15.37 10.77
N PRO A 156 1.04 -16.13 11.07
CA PRO A 156 1.10 -17.60 11.10
C PRO A 156 1.48 -18.18 9.73
N ARG A 157 1.27 -17.45 8.62
CA ARG A 157 1.65 -17.90 7.27
C ARG A 157 3.16 -17.92 7.05
N ARG A 158 3.95 -17.10 7.78
CA ARG A 158 5.42 -17.13 7.71
C ARG A 158 6.04 -18.36 8.37
N ILE A 159 5.30 -19.06 9.23
CA ILE A 159 5.75 -20.33 9.83
C ILE A 159 5.80 -21.43 8.77
N PHE A 160 4.89 -21.39 7.78
CA PHE A 160 4.85 -22.36 6.70
C PHE A 160 5.90 -22.11 5.60
N ASP A 161 6.26 -20.85 5.33
CA ASP A 161 7.30 -20.52 4.34
C ASP A 161 8.71 -20.93 4.80
N ARG A 162 8.99 -20.92 6.10
CA ARG A 162 10.30 -21.39 6.63
C ARG A 162 10.57 -22.86 6.37
N ASN A 163 9.53 -23.67 6.20
CA ASN A 163 9.70 -25.10 5.91
C ASN A 163 9.88 -25.39 4.39
N ASN A 164 9.68 -24.42 3.51
CA ASN A 164 9.85 -24.61 2.07
C ASN A 164 11.29 -24.36 1.60
N ASP A 165 12.09 -23.59 2.34
CA ASP A 165 13.49 -23.30 1.99
C ASP A 165 14.43 -24.52 2.12
N HIS A 166 13.98 -25.59 2.77
CA HIS A 166 14.77 -26.82 2.92
C HIS A 166 14.50 -27.90 1.86
N LYS A 167 13.62 -27.67 0.89
CA LYS A 167 13.30 -28.67 -0.14
C LYS A 167 14.19 -28.63 -1.39
N HIS A 168 15.19 -27.75 -1.45
CA HIS A 168 16.09 -27.65 -2.60
C HIS A 168 17.45 -28.34 -2.43
N THR A 169 17.64 -29.17 -1.42
CA THR A 169 18.93 -29.82 -1.16
C THR A 169 18.92 -31.34 -1.33
N PHE A 170 18.02 -31.90 -2.10
CA PHE A 170 18.13 -33.35 -2.43
C PHE A 170 17.91 -33.58 -3.92
N TRP A 171 18.92 -33.29 -4.73
CA TRP A 171 19.24 -33.98 -5.96
C TRP A 171 20.74 -33.82 -6.24
N THR A 172 21.55 -34.73 -5.72
CA THR A 172 22.81 -35.18 -6.30
C THR A 172 22.68 -36.66 -6.54
#